data_73e37eedb9e97beabb92f7d86b6a2eed
#
_entry.id   73e37eedb9e97beabb92f7d86b6a2eed
#
_cell.length_a   1.000
_cell.length_b   1.000
_cell.length_c   1.000
_cell.angle_alpha   90.00
_cell.angle_beta   90.00
_cell.angle_gamma   90.00
#
_symmetry.space_group_name_H-M   'P 1'
#
loop_
_entity.id
_entity.type
_entity.pdbx_description
1 polymer ?
#
loop_
_entity_poly.entity_id
_entity_poly.type
_entity_poly.pdbx_seq_one_letter_code
_entity_poly.pdbx_strand_id
1 'polypeptide(L)'
;ALLAPFPADMVGWKAQATTKDNSRAMAVAYIDARCVMDRLDETVGPENWSDSYSVLGDQTGSFGKEVVVECRLTVLSVTKCDVGVGEDGKSAYSDAFKRAAVKLGIGRYLYSLDKQWVGFDAKSKQLSEQPQLPAWAIPG
;
A
#
# COMPACT_ATOMS: atom_id res chain seq x y z
N ALA A 1 14.31 -0.89 12.12
CA ALA A 1 13.21 -0.05 12.54
C ALA A 1 12.21 0.20 11.41
N LEU A 2 12.59 0.91 10.33
CA LEU A 2 11.66 1.15 9.21
C LEU A 2 11.31 -0.14 8.46
N LEU A 3 12.20 -1.10 8.44
CA LEU A 3 12.02 -2.38 7.73
C LEU A 3 11.17 -3.39 8.49
N ALA A 4 10.85 -3.14 9.76
CA ALA A 4 10.17 -4.11 10.59
C ALA A 4 8.76 -4.45 10.06
N PRO A 5 8.32 -5.71 10.18
CA PRO A 5 6.95 -6.05 9.83
C PRO A 5 5.94 -5.30 10.70
N PHE A 6 4.75 -5.10 10.15
CA PHE A 6 3.64 -4.54 10.90
C PHE A 6 2.88 -5.66 11.61
N PRO A 7 2.21 -5.37 12.75
CA PRO A 7 1.33 -6.35 13.37
C PRO A 7 0.32 -6.91 12.36
N ALA A 8 0.00 -8.19 12.50
CA ALA A 8 -0.86 -8.86 11.53
C ALA A 8 -2.24 -8.20 11.38
N ASP A 9 -2.77 -7.64 12.46
CA ASP A 9 -4.07 -6.96 12.45
C ASP A 9 -4.05 -5.61 11.71
N MET A 10 -2.86 -5.09 11.40
CA MET A 10 -2.72 -3.86 10.61
C MET A 10 -2.56 -4.12 9.12
N VAL A 11 -2.31 -5.38 8.74
CA VAL A 11 -2.17 -5.78 7.34
C VAL A 11 -3.54 -6.09 6.77
N GLY A 12 -3.93 -5.36 5.73
CA GLY A 12 -5.17 -5.62 5.00
C GLY A 12 -4.92 -6.54 3.82
N TRP A 13 -5.98 -7.10 3.30
CA TRP A 13 -5.93 -7.98 2.15
C TRP A 13 -6.99 -7.58 1.14
N LYS A 14 -6.63 -7.62 -0.13
CA LYS A 14 -7.58 -7.30 -1.21
C LYS A 14 -7.35 -8.25 -2.38
N ALA A 15 -8.40 -8.41 -3.20
CA ALA A 15 -8.32 -9.21 -4.41
C ALA A 15 -7.62 -8.41 -5.50
N GLN A 16 -6.57 -8.98 -6.08
CA GLN A 16 -5.89 -8.37 -7.23
C GLN A 16 -6.41 -8.97 -8.55
N ALA A 17 -6.74 -10.24 -8.53
CA ALA A 17 -7.26 -10.95 -9.70
C ALA A 17 -8.24 -12.03 -9.21
N THR A 18 -9.18 -12.40 -10.05
CA THR A 18 -10.15 -13.46 -9.74
C THR A 18 -10.09 -14.57 -10.79
N THR A 19 -10.55 -15.77 -10.39
CA THR A 19 -10.75 -16.85 -11.34
C THR A 19 -11.94 -16.53 -12.26
N LYS A 20 -12.04 -17.25 -13.38
CA LYS A 20 -13.11 -17.00 -14.37
C LYS A 20 -14.51 -17.13 -13.78
N ASP A 21 -14.68 -18.06 -12.85
CA ASP A 21 -15.98 -18.27 -12.19
C ASP A 21 -16.20 -17.36 -10.97
N ASN A 22 -15.22 -16.49 -10.65
CA ASN A 22 -15.25 -15.57 -9.51
C ASN A 22 -15.43 -16.27 -8.16
N SER A 23 -14.99 -17.54 -8.03
CA SER A 23 -15.06 -18.28 -6.76
C SER A 23 -13.80 -18.10 -5.92
N ARG A 24 -12.68 -17.71 -6.53
CA ARG A 24 -11.42 -17.51 -5.84
C ARG A 24 -10.74 -16.24 -6.34
N ALA A 25 -9.91 -15.67 -5.50
CA ALA A 25 -9.16 -14.46 -5.84
C ALA A 25 -7.72 -14.58 -5.35
N MET A 26 -6.82 -13.94 -6.09
CA MET A 26 -5.44 -13.79 -5.67
C MET A 26 -5.39 -12.63 -4.68
N ALA A 27 -5.09 -12.94 -3.42
CA ALA A 27 -5.03 -11.96 -2.36
C ALA A 27 -3.67 -11.27 -2.33
N VAL A 28 -3.68 -9.95 -2.20
CA VAL A 28 -2.46 -9.17 -1.98
C VAL A 28 -2.58 -8.41 -0.66
N ALA A 29 -1.47 -8.37 0.06
CA ALA A 29 -1.39 -7.67 1.34
C ALA A 29 -1.12 -6.19 1.11
N TYR A 30 -1.68 -5.36 1.97
CA TYR A 30 -1.41 -3.93 1.95
C TYR A 30 -1.46 -3.35 3.37
N ILE A 31 -0.85 -2.18 3.52
CA ILE A 31 -1.00 -1.35 4.72
C ILE A 31 -1.53 0.02 4.28
N ASP A 32 -2.25 0.70 5.15
CA ASP A 32 -2.75 2.02 4.80
C ASP A 32 -1.71 3.11 5.11
N ALA A 33 -1.97 4.31 4.61
CA ALA A 33 -1.04 5.42 4.76
C ALA A 33 -0.84 5.82 6.23
N ARG A 34 -1.85 5.63 7.07
CA ARG A 34 -1.73 5.97 8.50
C ARG A 34 -0.74 5.06 9.21
N CYS A 35 -0.71 3.78 8.88
CA CYS A 35 0.29 2.86 9.42
C CYS A 35 1.70 3.31 9.06
N VAL A 36 1.88 3.80 7.84
CA VAL A 36 3.18 4.33 7.39
C VAL A 36 3.55 5.58 8.17
N MET A 37 2.59 6.51 8.35
CA MET A 37 2.84 7.73 9.11
C MET A 37 3.20 7.43 10.56
N ASP A 38 2.47 6.51 11.19
CA ASP A 38 2.74 6.10 12.56
C ASP A 38 4.14 5.48 12.69
N ARG A 39 4.54 4.66 11.73
CA ARG A 39 5.87 4.07 11.70
C ARG A 39 6.96 5.14 11.62
N LEU A 40 6.76 6.15 10.78
CA LEU A 40 7.71 7.27 10.66
C LEU A 40 7.76 8.07 11.96
N ASP A 41 6.61 8.37 12.56
CA ASP A 41 6.56 9.12 13.82
C ASP A 41 7.25 8.38 14.95
N GLU A 42 7.04 7.08 15.07
CA GLU A 42 7.65 6.25 16.11
C GLU A 42 9.15 6.07 15.90
N THR A 43 9.61 6.05 14.67
CA THR A 43 10.99 5.74 14.34
C THR A 43 11.89 6.96 14.38
N VAL A 44 11.46 8.07 13.78
CA VAL A 44 12.28 9.28 13.66
C VAL A 44 11.66 10.51 14.31
N GLY A 45 10.38 10.47 14.64
CA GLY A 45 9.64 11.62 15.14
C GLY A 45 8.97 12.41 14.02
N PRO A 46 7.79 12.99 14.28
CA PRO A 46 7.05 13.72 13.24
C PRO A 46 7.79 14.96 12.73
N GLU A 47 8.70 15.52 13.49
CA GLU A 47 9.50 16.68 13.10
C GLU A 47 10.66 16.33 12.18
N ASN A 48 10.96 15.04 11.99
CA ASN A 48 12.10 14.58 11.22
C ASN A 48 11.74 13.94 9.89
N TRP A 49 10.48 14.03 9.49
CA TRP A 49 10.08 13.61 8.15
C TRP A 49 9.07 14.59 7.57
N SER A 50 9.05 14.68 6.26
CA SER A 50 8.10 15.53 5.54
C SER A 50 7.80 14.95 4.18
N ASP A 51 6.67 15.35 3.62
CA ASP A 51 6.25 14.92 2.30
C ASP A 51 5.79 16.12 1.48
N SER A 52 5.99 16.03 0.18
CA SER A 52 5.48 17.03 -0.76
C SER A 52 4.99 16.31 -2.02
N TYR A 53 4.08 16.96 -2.74
CA TYR A 53 3.38 16.32 -3.84
C TYR A 53 3.30 17.25 -5.04
N SER A 54 3.33 16.65 -6.23
CA SER A 54 3.08 17.35 -7.50
C SER A 54 2.08 16.56 -8.30
N VAL A 55 1.02 17.20 -8.76
CA VAL A 55 0.06 16.56 -9.64
C VAL A 55 0.62 16.56 -11.05
N LEU A 56 0.88 15.38 -11.60
CA LEU A 56 1.47 15.21 -12.92
C LEU A 56 0.42 15.11 -14.02
N GLY A 57 -0.79 14.67 -13.67
CA GLY A 57 -1.88 14.55 -14.62
C GLY A 57 -3.21 14.33 -13.92
N ASP A 58 -4.27 14.80 -14.53
CA ASP A 58 -5.64 14.66 -14.05
C ASP A 58 -6.51 14.49 -15.28
N GLN A 59 -6.79 13.25 -15.66
CA GLN A 59 -7.48 12.93 -16.90
C GLN A 59 -8.75 12.13 -16.63
N THR A 60 -9.77 12.45 -17.40
CA THR A 60 -11.00 11.67 -17.44
C THR A 60 -11.07 11.03 -18.82
N GLY A 61 -11.04 9.71 -18.85
CA GLY A 61 -11.08 8.95 -20.10
C GLY A 61 -12.25 8.00 -20.16
N SER A 62 -12.25 7.12 -21.18
CA SER A 62 -13.29 6.13 -21.40
C SER A 62 -13.43 5.15 -20.23
N PHE A 63 -12.39 5.00 -19.44
CA PHE A 63 -12.35 4.07 -18.30
C PHE A 63 -12.46 4.77 -16.95
N GLY A 64 -12.86 6.05 -16.95
CA GLY A 64 -13.02 6.84 -15.75
C GLY A 64 -11.93 7.88 -15.56
N LYS A 65 -11.86 8.43 -14.37
CA LYS A 65 -10.91 9.47 -14.02
C LYS A 65 -9.60 8.86 -13.50
N GLU A 66 -8.49 9.41 -13.92
CA GLU A 66 -7.17 9.01 -13.44
C GLU A 66 -6.39 10.25 -13.00
N VAL A 67 -5.92 10.23 -11.77
CA VAL A 67 -5.06 11.28 -11.22
C VAL A 67 -3.70 10.67 -10.97
N VAL A 68 -2.65 11.32 -11.46
CA VAL A 68 -1.26 10.89 -11.31
C VAL A 68 -0.52 11.92 -10.46
N VAL A 69 0.11 11.45 -9.39
CA VAL A 69 0.76 12.32 -8.40
C VAL A 69 2.16 11.79 -8.12
N GLU A 70 3.13 12.71 -8.04
CA GLU A 70 4.47 12.39 -7.56
C GLU A 70 4.55 12.78 -6.08
N CYS A 71 5.04 11.86 -5.25
CA CYS A 71 5.34 12.11 -3.85
C CYS A 71 6.85 12.20 -3.65
N ARG A 72 7.28 13.21 -2.91
CA ARG A 72 8.66 13.34 -2.42
C ARG A 72 8.59 13.18 -0.92
N LEU A 73 9.14 12.09 -0.41
CA LEU A 73 9.17 11.79 1.01
C LEU A 73 10.59 11.97 1.52
N THR A 74 10.75 12.89 2.46
CA THR A 74 12.06 13.18 3.07
C THR A 74 12.04 12.69 4.51
N VAL A 75 12.98 11.80 4.84
CA VAL A 75 13.16 11.28 6.19
C VAL A 75 14.59 11.59 6.61
N LEU A 76 14.73 12.39 7.68
CA LEU A 76 16.00 12.97 8.07
C LEU A 76 16.56 13.78 6.89
N SER A 77 17.65 13.37 6.29
CA SER A 77 18.25 14.08 5.14
C SER A 77 18.09 13.30 3.83
N VAL A 78 17.28 12.23 3.82
CA VAL A 78 17.13 11.36 2.64
C VAL A 78 15.76 11.56 2.02
N THR A 79 15.75 11.87 0.72
CA THR A 79 14.51 12.04 -0.05
C THR A 79 14.33 10.88 -1.02
N LYS A 80 13.17 10.29 -1.00
CA LYS A 80 12.75 9.27 -1.97
C LYS A 80 11.47 9.73 -2.66
N CYS A 81 11.38 9.47 -3.94
CA CYS A 81 10.24 9.88 -4.77
C CYS A 81 9.60 8.67 -5.42
N ASP A 82 8.30 8.72 -5.60
CA ASP A 82 7.60 7.76 -6.44
C ASP A 82 6.28 8.36 -6.91
N VAL A 83 5.68 7.73 -7.89
CA VAL A 83 4.46 8.17 -8.53
C VAL A 83 3.32 7.23 -8.14
N GLY A 84 2.20 7.80 -7.78
CA GLY A 84 0.98 7.07 -7.49
C GLY A 84 -0.15 7.46 -8.42
N VAL A 85 -1.10 6.56 -8.58
CA VAL A 85 -2.25 6.73 -9.46
C VAL A 85 -3.51 6.38 -8.68
N GLY A 86 -4.56 7.14 -8.89
CA GLY A 86 -5.86 6.87 -8.26
C GLY A 86 -7.00 7.47 -9.06
N GLU A 87 -8.22 7.10 -8.70
CA GLU A 87 -9.42 7.64 -9.34
C GLU A 87 -9.67 9.10 -8.95
N ASP A 88 -9.17 9.50 -7.79
CA ASP A 88 -9.25 10.87 -7.31
C ASP A 88 -7.91 11.29 -6.70
N GLY A 89 -7.80 12.56 -6.35
CA GLY A 89 -6.57 13.09 -5.76
C GLY A 89 -6.18 12.37 -4.48
N LYS A 90 -7.16 12.12 -3.61
CA LYS A 90 -6.92 11.48 -2.32
C LYS A 90 -6.30 10.08 -2.47
N SER A 91 -6.85 9.27 -3.37
CA SER A 91 -6.32 7.94 -3.64
C SER A 91 -4.93 8.00 -4.26
N ALA A 92 -4.70 8.94 -5.18
CA ALA A 92 -3.41 9.10 -5.83
C ALA A 92 -2.33 9.55 -4.84
N TYR A 93 -2.66 10.48 -3.94
CA TYR A 93 -1.73 10.93 -2.90
C TYR A 93 -1.33 9.79 -1.96
N SER A 94 -2.30 9.01 -1.49
CA SER A 94 -2.03 7.87 -0.62
C SER A 94 -1.19 6.81 -1.30
N ASP A 95 -1.47 6.52 -2.56
CA ASP A 95 -0.72 5.54 -3.34
C ASP A 95 0.73 6.01 -3.54
N ALA A 96 0.94 7.28 -3.92
CA ALA A 96 2.27 7.84 -4.11
C ALA A 96 3.08 7.84 -2.81
N PHE A 97 2.46 8.21 -1.70
CA PHE A 97 3.10 8.23 -0.39
C PHE A 97 3.59 6.84 0.02
N LYS A 98 2.74 5.83 -0.09
CA LYS A 98 3.11 4.45 0.26
C LYS A 98 4.21 3.91 -0.64
N ARG A 99 4.18 4.23 -1.93
CA ARG A 99 5.22 3.81 -2.88
C ARG A 99 6.57 4.46 -2.57
N ALA A 100 6.57 5.74 -2.23
CA ALA A 100 7.79 6.43 -1.81
C ALA A 100 8.35 5.81 -0.52
N ALA A 101 7.46 5.48 0.44
CA ALA A 101 7.85 4.87 1.71
C ALA A 101 8.48 3.49 1.52
N VAL A 102 8.05 2.72 0.53
CA VAL A 102 8.64 1.41 0.22
C VAL A 102 10.12 1.56 -0.14
N LYS A 103 10.51 2.65 -0.76
CA LYS A 103 11.92 2.93 -1.08
C LYS A 103 12.78 3.14 0.16
N LEU A 104 12.16 3.48 1.27
CA LEU A 104 12.82 3.57 2.58
C LEU A 104 12.73 2.25 3.36
N GLY A 105 12.04 1.26 2.82
CA GLY A 105 11.89 -0.05 3.43
C GLY A 105 10.57 -0.28 4.15
N ILE A 106 9.74 0.74 4.29
CA ILE A 106 8.48 0.64 5.04
C ILE A 106 7.47 -0.18 4.22
N GLY A 107 7.08 -1.34 4.75
CA GLY A 107 6.14 -2.22 4.07
C GLY A 107 6.71 -2.97 2.88
N ARG A 108 8.01 -2.85 2.62
CA ARG A 108 8.64 -3.51 1.47
C ARG A 108 8.49 -5.03 1.53
N TYR A 109 8.51 -5.60 2.72
CA TYR A 109 8.41 -7.05 2.90
C TYR A 109 7.11 -7.63 2.33
N LEU A 110 6.06 -6.82 2.21
CA LEU A 110 4.78 -7.30 1.69
C LEU A 110 4.88 -7.74 0.23
N TYR A 111 5.82 -7.17 -0.53
CA TYR A 111 6.05 -7.56 -1.92
C TYR A 111 6.76 -8.91 -2.04
N SER A 112 7.34 -9.41 -0.96
CA SER A 112 8.02 -10.72 -0.93
C SER A 112 7.11 -11.86 -0.49
N LEU A 113 5.85 -11.56 -0.18
CA LEU A 113 4.90 -12.59 0.21
C LEU A 113 4.49 -13.43 -0.99
N ASP A 114 4.32 -14.73 -0.76
CA ASP A 114 3.82 -15.63 -1.79
C ASP A 114 2.37 -15.29 -2.11
N LYS A 115 2.01 -15.45 -3.37
CA LYS A 115 0.63 -15.25 -3.81
C LYS A 115 -0.26 -16.34 -3.25
N GLN A 116 -1.42 -15.94 -2.72
CA GLN A 116 -2.39 -16.87 -2.17
C GLN A 116 -3.72 -16.73 -2.89
N TRP A 117 -4.22 -17.84 -3.39
CA TRP A 117 -5.55 -17.91 -3.98
C TRP A 117 -6.51 -18.39 -2.91
N VAL A 118 -7.44 -17.54 -2.54
CA VAL A 118 -8.40 -17.79 -1.45
C VAL A 118 -9.83 -17.64 -1.96
N GLY A 119 -10.79 -18.09 -1.16
CA GLY A 119 -12.18 -17.93 -1.49
C GLY A 119 -12.57 -16.48 -1.70
N PHE A 120 -13.49 -16.26 -2.64
CA PHE A 120 -13.95 -14.93 -3.01
C PHE A 120 -15.46 -14.91 -3.14
N ASP A 121 -16.11 -13.88 -2.59
CA ASP A 121 -17.54 -13.68 -2.71
C ASP A 121 -17.80 -12.65 -3.81
N ALA A 122 -18.32 -13.11 -4.94
CA ALA A 122 -18.58 -12.27 -6.09
C ALA A 122 -19.67 -11.21 -5.82
N LYS A 123 -20.58 -11.47 -4.91
CA LYS A 123 -21.65 -10.52 -4.57
C LYS A 123 -21.12 -9.34 -3.77
N SER A 124 -20.35 -9.60 -2.72
CA SER A 124 -19.77 -8.56 -1.89
C SER A 124 -18.45 -8.04 -2.46
N LYS A 125 -17.86 -8.75 -3.41
CA LYS A 125 -16.54 -8.48 -4.00
C LYS A 125 -15.45 -8.48 -2.94
N GLN A 126 -15.58 -9.35 -1.94
CA GLN A 126 -14.64 -9.46 -0.84
C GLN A 126 -14.12 -10.89 -0.73
N LEU A 127 -12.96 -11.03 -0.08
CA LEU A 127 -12.40 -12.34 0.19
C LEU A 127 -13.27 -13.06 1.24
N SER A 128 -13.64 -14.31 0.96
CA SER A 128 -14.39 -15.13 1.91
C SER A 128 -13.47 -15.92 2.84
N GLU A 129 -12.18 -16.00 2.51
CA GLU A 129 -11.14 -16.58 3.36
C GLU A 129 -10.06 -15.54 3.57
N GLN A 130 -9.48 -15.51 4.77
CA GLN A 130 -8.39 -14.60 5.06
C GLN A 130 -7.05 -15.33 4.82
N PRO A 131 -6.16 -14.77 3.98
CA PRO A 131 -4.82 -15.33 3.83
C PRO A 131 -4.04 -15.25 5.13
N GLN A 132 -3.02 -16.07 5.26
CA GLN A 132 -2.18 -16.12 6.45
C GLN A 132 -0.79 -15.58 6.15
N LEU A 133 -0.26 -14.82 7.11
CA LEU A 133 1.11 -14.33 7.03
C LEU A 133 2.08 -15.42 7.49
N PRO A 134 3.21 -15.61 6.79
CA PRO A 134 4.25 -16.50 7.30
C PRO A 134 4.91 -15.90 8.55
N ALA A 135 5.58 -16.74 9.32
CA ALA A 135 6.18 -16.33 10.59
C ALA A 135 7.17 -15.16 10.42
N TRP A 136 7.92 -15.14 9.32
CA TRP A 136 8.91 -14.08 9.08
C TRP A 136 8.26 -12.71 8.81
N ALA A 137 6.98 -12.67 8.46
CA ALA A 137 6.24 -11.44 8.17
C ALA A 137 5.42 -10.94 9.38
N ILE A 138 5.60 -11.54 10.53
CA ILE A 138 4.92 -11.17 11.77
C ILE A 138 5.98 -10.65 12.74
N PRO A 139 5.74 -9.53 13.45
CA PRO A 139 6.69 -9.02 14.42
C PRO A 139 6.96 -10.07 15.51
N GLY A 140 8.22 -10.27 15.82
CA GLY A 140 8.64 -11.23 16.85
C GLY A 140 8.83 -10.63 18.20
#